data_0352555cceed1c49ff6626246ab67e48
#
_entry.id   0352555cceed1c49ff6626246ab67e48
#
_cell.length_a   1.000
_cell.length_b   1.000
_cell.length_c   1.000
_cell.angle_alpha   90.00
_cell.angle_beta   90.00
_cell.angle_gamma   90.00
#
_symmetry.space_group_name_H-M   'P 1'
#
loop_
_entity.id
_entity.type
_entity.pdbx_description
1 polymer ?
#
loop_
_entity_poly.entity_id
_entity_poly.type
_entity_poly.pdbx_seq_one_letter_code
_entity_poly.pdbx_strand_id
1 'polypeptide(L)'
;MKKPLALIIMDGFGLRKETEGNAIAAAKHPNLDRLWATCPHTQIGASGLDVGLPDGQMGNSEVGHTNMGAGRIVYQELTRITKSIEEGEYLTNPALVHAMENAKKPGAALHLMGLLSDGGVHSHIRHLFGLLEMAKKNGVEKVFIHCFMDGRDVPPTSGAEYIDELQAELDKIGVGKIATVSGRYYAMDRDNRWERVVKAYDAMVNGEGVKAPNPVAMMRENYKNGVTDEFTVPAVVTENATINSGDSVIFFNFRPDRARELTRALVDPDFAGFRRKKGFFPLVYICMTQYDATMPNVEVAYKPEDLTNTFGEYISKQGLTQLRIAETEKYAHVTFFFNGGVEAPYPGEDRVLIPSPKVATYDMQPEMSAYLVTDEVVKRIRSGKYDVIILNYANCDMVGHTGVFEAAVKAVETVDACLGRMLAAIEEMGGRAFVTADHGNADRMTDEEGKPFTAHTTNPVPFIAVGFPEGTKLMPEGGRLADIAPTMLAALGLPQPTEMTGRSMLE
;
A
#
# COMPACT_ATOMS: atom_id res chain seq x y z
N MET A 1 3.65 26.39 31.25
CA MET A 1 2.73 25.78 30.27
C MET A 1 3.55 25.43 29.04
N LYS A 2 3.30 24.30 28.42
CA LYS A 2 4.01 23.86 27.22
C LYS A 2 3.56 24.68 26.01
N LYS A 3 4.50 24.93 25.10
CA LYS A 3 4.27 25.56 23.81
C LYS A 3 4.09 24.44 22.77
N PRO A 4 2.89 24.09 22.35
CA PRO A 4 2.68 22.90 21.52
C PRO A 4 3.19 23.11 20.10
N LEU A 5 3.70 22.01 19.49
CA LEU A 5 3.85 21.86 18.06
C LEU A 5 2.68 21.03 17.53
N ALA A 6 1.89 21.58 16.64
CA ALA A 6 0.78 20.85 16.04
C ALA A 6 1.06 20.43 14.59
N LEU A 7 0.61 19.24 14.21
CA LEU A 7 0.40 18.84 12.82
C LEU A 7 -1.11 18.80 12.57
N ILE A 8 -1.58 19.61 11.66
CA ILE A 8 -2.99 19.74 11.28
C ILE A 8 -3.13 19.20 9.88
N ILE A 9 -3.84 18.07 9.74
CA ILE A 9 -4.04 17.37 8.49
C ILE A 9 -5.46 17.66 7.99
N MET A 10 -5.57 18.31 6.85
CA MET A 10 -6.83 18.56 6.14
C MET A 10 -7.03 17.43 5.12
N ASP A 11 -7.62 16.32 5.56
CA ASP A 11 -7.74 15.10 4.77
C ASP A 11 -8.42 15.37 3.41
N GLY A 12 -7.80 14.92 2.32
CA GLY A 12 -8.34 15.10 0.98
C GLY A 12 -8.18 16.51 0.36
N PHE A 13 -7.33 17.38 0.96
CA PHE A 13 -7.11 18.75 0.47
C PHE A 13 -5.93 18.82 -0.52
N GLY A 14 -6.18 18.53 -1.80
CA GLY A 14 -5.17 18.61 -2.86
C GLY A 14 -4.99 20.03 -3.42
N LEU A 15 -3.85 20.27 -4.08
CA LEU A 15 -3.55 21.51 -4.78
C LEU A 15 -3.69 21.31 -6.30
N ARG A 16 -4.67 21.97 -6.91
CA ARG A 16 -4.93 21.92 -8.35
C ARG A 16 -5.12 23.34 -8.89
N LYS A 17 -4.53 23.63 -10.05
CA LYS A 17 -4.60 24.95 -10.69
C LYS A 17 -5.95 25.20 -11.37
N GLU A 18 -6.56 24.17 -11.93
CA GLU A 18 -7.85 24.25 -12.59
C GLU A 18 -8.96 24.51 -11.57
N THR A 19 -9.82 25.46 -11.88
CA THR A 19 -10.93 25.88 -11.01
C THR A 19 -12.22 25.11 -11.30
N GLU A 20 -12.38 24.59 -12.52
CA GLU A 20 -13.55 23.81 -12.89
C GLU A 20 -13.58 22.48 -12.13
N GLY A 21 -14.71 22.19 -11.48
CA GLY A 21 -14.87 21.00 -10.66
C GLY A 21 -13.96 20.96 -9.41
N ASN A 22 -13.38 22.09 -9.01
CA ASN A 22 -12.49 22.20 -7.86
C ASN A 22 -13.24 22.87 -6.70
N ALA A 23 -13.69 22.07 -5.74
CA ALA A 23 -14.45 22.57 -4.59
C ALA A 23 -13.58 23.46 -3.67
N ILE A 24 -12.28 23.23 -3.63
CA ILE A 24 -11.34 24.06 -2.86
C ILE A 24 -11.26 25.46 -3.45
N ALA A 25 -11.08 25.54 -4.78
CA ALA A 25 -11.02 26.84 -5.46
C ALA A 25 -12.34 27.62 -5.43
N ALA A 26 -13.48 26.92 -5.29
CA ALA A 26 -14.81 27.53 -5.21
C ALA A 26 -15.18 27.99 -3.78
N ALA A 27 -14.55 27.41 -2.76
CA ALA A 27 -14.86 27.67 -1.35
C ALA A 27 -14.24 29.00 -0.88
N LYS A 28 -14.88 29.61 0.15
CA LYS A 28 -14.31 30.74 0.87
C LYS A 28 -13.44 30.21 2.00
N HIS A 29 -12.13 30.42 1.92
CA HIS A 29 -11.16 29.93 2.90
C HIS A 29 -10.17 31.05 3.34
N PRO A 30 -10.67 32.13 3.98
CA PRO A 30 -9.88 33.31 4.29
C PRO A 30 -8.71 33.02 5.26
N ASN A 31 -8.77 31.99 6.10
CA ASN A 31 -7.67 31.63 6.97
C ASN A 31 -6.53 31.00 6.16
N LEU A 32 -6.84 30.05 5.27
CA LEU A 32 -5.85 29.44 4.37
C LEU A 32 -5.24 30.46 3.41
N ASP A 33 -6.06 31.37 2.85
CA ASP A 33 -5.56 32.47 1.99
C ASP A 33 -4.54 33.33 2.74
N ARG A 34 -4.87 33.71 3.98
CA ARG A 34 -3.95 34.48 4.84
C ARG A 34 -2.65 33.70 5.11
N LEU A 35 -2.75 32.42 5.45
CA LEU A 35 -1.58 31.59 5.73
C LEU A 35 -0.69 31.48 4.49
N TRP A 36 -1.28 31.24 3.34
CA TRP A 36 -0.57 31.15 2.07
C TRP A 36 0.14 32.46 1.69
N ALA A 37 -0.47 33.59 2.01
CA ALA A 37 0.11 34.90 1.73
C ALA A 37 1.21 35.33 2.72
N THR A 38 1.18 34.84 3.97
CA THR A 38 2.02 35.40 5.05
C THR A 38 2.97 34.41 5.71
N CYS A 39 2.75 33.10 5.54
CA CYS A 39 3.56 32.07 6.19
C CYS A 39 4.49 31.38 5.19
N PRO A 40 5.66 30.85 5.62
CA PRO A 40 6.45 29.95 4.80
C PRO A 40 5.60 28.75 4.37
N HIS A 41 5.58 28.47 3.09
CA HIS A 41 4.80 27.37 2.55
C HIS A 41 5.49 26.72 1.34
N THR A 42 5.15 25.48 1.08
CA THR A 42 5.54 24.72 -0.10
C THR A 42 4.43 23.71 -0.46
N GLN A 43 4.60 23.01 -1.55
CA GLN A 43 3.79 21.83 -1.89
C GLN A 43 4.64 20.57 -1.78
N ILE A 44 4.01 19.45 -1.39
CA ILE A 44 4.68 18.18 -1.19
C ILE A 44 3.97 17.05 -1.92
N GLY A 45 4.74 16.03 -2.34
CA GLY A 45 4.22 14.85 -3.02
C GLY A 45 3.45 13.95 -2.06
N ALA A 46 2.25 13.49 -2.48
CA ALA A 46 1.33 12.67 -1.70
C ALA A 46 0.75 11.50 -2.51
N SER A 47 1.37 11.13 -3.62
CA SER A 47 0.91 10.06 -4.51
C SER A 47 2.09 9.31 -5.16
N GLY A 48 1.80 8.19 -5.79
CA GLY A 48 2.80 7.41 -6.53
C GLY A 48 4.03 7.08 -5.71
N LEU A 49 5.19 7.17 -6.32
CA LEU A 49 6.48 6.81 -5.70
C LEU A 49 6.83 7.65 -4.46
N ASP A 50 6.30 8.87 -4.34
CA ASP A 50 6.54 9.73 -3.17
C ASP A 50 5.96 9.16 -1.87
N VAL A 51 5.04 8.21 -1.97
CA VAL A 51 4.40 7.55 -0.83
C VAL A 51 4.51 6.02 -0.88
N GLY A 52 5.35 5.48 -1.76
CA GLY A 52 5.60 4.04 -1.88
C GLY A 52 4.54 3.26 -2.66
N LEU A 53 3.74 3.95 -3.46
CA LEU A 53 2.77 3.38 -4.41
C LEU A 53 3.38 3.32 -5.82
N PRO A 54 2.80 2.53 -6.75
CA PRO A 54 3.16 2.59 -8.16
C PRO A 54 3.08 4.01 -8.71
N ASP A 55 3.90 4.32 -9.72
CA ASP A 55 3.87 5.61 -10.39
C ASP A 55 2.48 5.93 -10.94
N GLY A 56 2.03 7.18 -10.77
CA GLY A 56 0.71 7.64 -11.20
C GLY A 56 -0.47 7.13 -10.34
N GLN A 57 -0.25 6.30 -9.33
CA GLN A 57 -1.31 5.87 -8.43
C GLN A 57 -1.62 6.96 -7.39
N MET A 58 -2.90 7.28 -7.21
CA MET A 58 -3.37 8.23 -6.21
C MET A 58 -3.04 7.75 -4.78
N GLY A 59 -2.67 8.67 -3.90
CA GLY A 59 -2.50 8.41 -2.48
C GLY A 59 -3.81 8.05 -1.78
N ASN A 60 -3.69 7.66 -0.52
CA ASN A 60 -4.83 7.42 0.37
C ASN A 60 -4.43 7.70 1.82
N SER A 61 -5.42 7.81 2.71
CA SER A 61 -5.17 8.23 4.09
C SER A 61 -4.32 7.22 4.88
N GLU A 62 -4.46 5.92 4.64
CA GLU A 62 -3.67 4.88 5.32
C GLU A 62 -2.17 5.04 4.98
N VAL A 63 -1.87 5.07 3.69
CA VAL A 63 -0.51 5.25 3.18
C VAL A 63 0.06 6.61 3.58
N GLY A 64 -0.72 7.69 3.44
CA GLY A 64 -0.29 9.05 3.77
C GLY A 64 0.11 9.18 5.23
N HIS A 65 -0.77 8.78 6.16
CA HIS A 65 -0.49 8.84 7.61
C HIS A 65 0.64 7.91 8.05
N THR A 66 0.77 6.74 7.42
CA THR A 66 1.90 5.83 7.69
C THR A 66 3.23 6.47 7.30
N ASN A 67 3.32 7.08 6.11
CA ASN A 67 4.53 7.77 5.66
C ASN A 67 4.88 8.98 6.56
N MET A 68 3.87 9.79 6.93
CA MET A 68 4.05 10.92 7.85
C MET A 68 4.64 10.47 9.19
N GLY A 69 4.06 9.44 9.78
CA GLY A 69 4.47 8.95 11.10
C GLY A 69 5.79 8.18 11.08
N ALA A 70 6.06 7.44 10.01
CA ALA A 70 7.29 6.67 9.85
C ALA A 70 8.52 7.54 9.52
N GLY A 71 8.33 8.75 8.98
CA GLY A 71 9.44 9.61 8.55
C GLY A 71 10.30 9.01 7.42
N ARG A 72 9.69 8.11 6.66
CA ARG A 72 10.29 7.39 5.52
C ARG A 72 9.22 6.96 4.54
N ILE A 73 9.60 6.72 3.28
CA ILE A 73 8.68 6.10 2.32
C ILE A 73 8.48 4.65 2.73
N VAL A 74 7.22 4.29 3.00
CA VAL A 74 6.81 2.92 3.28
C VAL A 74 6.24 2.32 1.99
N TYR A 75 7.05 1.52 1.31
CA TYR A 75 6.67 0.94 0.04
C TYR A 75 5.61 -0.14 0.21
N GLN A 76 4.54 -0.07 -0.59
CA GLN A 76 3.62 -1.19 -0.76
C GLN A 76 4.34 -2.35 -1.44
N GLU A 77 3.91 -3.59 -1.17
CA GLU A 77 4.65 -4.80 -1.62
C GLU A 77 4.89 -4.82 -3.14
N LEU A 78 3.92 -4.41 -3.96
CA LEU A 78 4.09 -4.29 -5.40
C LEU A 78 5.28 -3.38 -5.76
N THR A 79 5.30 -2.17 -5.22
CA THR A 79 6.32 -1.17 -5.50
C THR A 79 7.68 -1.58 -4.91
N ARG A 80 7.68 -2.14 -3.70
CA ARG A 80 8.88 -2.63 -3.02
C ARG A 80 9.60 -3.71 -3.82
N ILE A 81 8.86 -4.70 -4.32
CA ILE A 81 9.42 -5.80 -5.10
C ILE A 81 9.86 -5.30 -6.48
N THR A 82 9.04 -4.47 -7.14
CA THR A 82 9.39 -3.86 -8.44
C THR A 82 10.70 -3.08 -8.32
N LYS A 83 10.81 -2.20 -7.33
CA LYS A 83 12.02 -1.42 -7.05
C LYS A 83 13.24 -2.31 -6.78
N SER A 84 13.08 -3.34 -5.95
CA SER A 84 14.14 -4.31 -5.66
C SER A 84 14.66 -5.02 -6.93
N ILE A 85 13.77 -5.29 -7.90
CA ILE A 85 14.15 -5.87 -9.20
C ILE A 85 14.88 -4.84 -10.06
N GLU A 86 14.36 -3.63 -10.19
CA GLU A 86 14.94 -2.55 -11.00
C GLU A 86 16.33 -2.12 -10.50
N GLU A 87 16.53 -2.07 -9.18
CA GLU A 87 17.81 -1.75 -8.55
C GLU A 87 18.76 -2.95 -8.45
N GLY A 88 18.28 -4.15 -8.75
CA GLY A 88 19.08 -5.39 -8.73
C GLY A 88 19.29 -5.98 -7.34
N GLU A 89 18.65 -5.44 -6.30
CA GLU A 89 18.76 -5.92 -4.91
C GLU A 89 18.24 -7.36 -4.76
N TYR A 90 17.21 -7.73 -5.53
CA TYR A 90 16.62 -9.08 -5.49
C TYR A 90 17.66 -10.18 -5.79
N LEU A 91 18.71 -9.87 -6.55
CA LEU A 91 19.78 -10.82 -6.90
C LEU A 91 20.58 -11.30 -5.67
N THR A 92 20.58 -10.54 -4.61
CA THR A 92 21.25 -10.86 -3.34
C THR A 92 20.29 -11.24 -2.22
N ASN A 93 18.98 -11.31 -2.51
CA ASN A 93 17.99 -11.72 -1.53
C ASN A 93 18.26 -13.16 -1.05
N PRO A 94 18.51 -13.39 0.26
CA PRO A 94 18.99 -14.68 0.74
C PRO A 94 18.04 -15.85 0.44
N ALA A 95 16.72 -15.65 0.55
CA ALA A 95 15.74 -16.70 0.29
C ALA A 95 15.69 -17.06 -1.21
N LEU A 96 15.69 -16.04 -2.09
CA LEU A 96 15.72 -16.27 -3.54
C LEU A 96 17.03 -16.94 -3.97
N VAL A 97 18.17 -16.49 -3.45
CA VAL A 97 19.47 -17.11 -3.69
C VAL A 97 19.48 -18.57 -3.26
N HIS A 98 18.95 -18.89 -2.07
CA HIS A 98 18.84 -20.26 -1.58
C HIS A 98 18.03 -21.16 -2.53
N ALA A 99 16.89 -20.67 -3.03
CA ALA A 99 16.12 -21.42 -4.02
C ALA A 99 16.90 -21.69 -5.32
N MET A 100 17.63 -20.68 -5.82
CA MET A 100 18.45 -20.83 -7.03
C MET A 100 19.60 -21.85 -6.83
N GLU A 101 20.30 -21.75 -5.69
CA GLU A 101 21.40 -22.68 -5.37
C GLU A 101 20.90 -24.11 -5.18
N ASN A 102 19.75 -24.31 -4.54
CA ASN A 102 19.17 -25.64 -4.40
C ASN A 102 18.75 -26.22 -5.76
N ALA A 103 18.16 -25.41 -6.65
CA ALA A 103 17.71 -25.86 -7.97
C ALA A 103 18.85 -26.30 -8.90
N LYS A 104 20.11 -25.95 -8.61
CA LYS A 104 21.30 -26.40 -9.35
C LYS A 104 21.79 -27.80 -8.93
N LYS A 105 21.25 -28.34 -7.81
CA LYS A 105 21.64 -29.68 -7.35
C LYS A 105 21.21 -30.75 -8.36
N PRO A 106 21.93 -31.86 -8.48
CA PRO A 106 21.56 -32.95 -9.37
C PRO A 106 20.13 -33.46 -9.09
N GLY A 107 19.32 -33.47 -10.12
CA GLY A 107 17.92 -33.93 -10.04
C GLY A 107 16.90 -32.87 -9.60
N ALA A 108 17.32 -31.76 -9.03
CA ALA A 108 16.42 -30.68 -8.60
C ALA A 108 15.99 -29.76 -9.78
N ALA A 109 14.89 -29.09 -9.59
CA ALA A 109 14.37 -28.06 -10.50
C ALA A 109 13.89 -26.82 -9.72
N LEU A 110 13.74 -25.70 -10.42
CA LEU A 110 13.08 -24.51 -9.93
C LEU A 110 11.66 -24.45 -10.49
N HIS A 111 10.69 -24.31 -9.63
CA HIS A 111 9.30 -24.07 -9.97
C HIS A 111 8.89 -22.67 -9.57
N LEU A 112 8.40 -21.88 -10.53
CA LEU A 112 7.85 -20.54 -10.32
C LEU A 112 6.34 -20.63 -10.48
N MET A 113 5.57 -20.22 -9.48
CA MET A 113 4.11 -20.29 -9.56
C MET A 113 3.47 -19.00 -9.08
N GLY A 114 2.34 -18.62 -9.67
CA GLY A 114 1.61 -17.44 -9.30
C GLY A 114 0.66 -16.92 -10.37
N LEU A 115 -0.05 -15.85 -10.05
CA LEU A 115 -1.03 -15.20 -10.92
C LEU A 115 -0.32 -14.48 -12.07
N LEU A 116 -0.65 -14.86 -13.30
CA LEU A 116 -0.01 -14.37 -14.51
C LEU A 116 -0.81 -13.21 -15.11
N SER A 117 -0.57 -12.02 -14.60
CA SER A 117 -1.12 -10.75 -15.13
C SER A 117 -0.31 -9.55 -14.67
N ASP A 118 -0.62 -8.38 -15.20
CA ASP A 118 -0.09 -7.08 -14.77
C ASP A 118 -1.06 -6.31 -13.85
N GLY A 119 -2.13 -6.97 -13.38
CA GLY A 119 -3.17 -6.34 -12.56
C GLY A 119 -2.68 -5.75 -11.23
N GLY A 120 -1.53 -6.23 -10.72
CA GLY A 120 -0.86 -5.64 -9.57
C GLY A 120 -1.58 -5.79 -8.22
N VAL A 121 -2.62 -6.63 -8.14
CA VAL A 121 -3.39 -6.86 -6.89
C VAL A 121 -2.79 -8.00 -6.07
N HIS A 122 -2.45 -9.11 -6.69
CA HIS A 122 -1.88 -10.31 -6.04
C HIS A 122 -0.45 -10.58 -6.45
N SER A 123 -0.08 -10.20 -7.68
CA SER A 123 1.19 -10.45 -8.33
C SER A 123 1.43 -9.41 -9.42
N HIS A 124 2.58 -9.47 -10.04
CA HIS A 124 2.83 -8.74 -11.29
C HIS A 124 3.74 -9.56 -12.19
N ILE A 125 3.40 -9.66 -13.49
CA ILE A 125 4.14 -10.47 -14.48
C ILE A 125 5.63 -10.09 -14.55
N ARG A 126 5.99 -8.81 -14.37
CA ARG A 126 7.39 -8.35 -14.33
C ARG A 126 8.20 -8.97 -13.20
N HIS A 127 7.56 -9.32 -12.07
CA HIS A 127 8.26 -10.02 -10.98
C HIS A 127 8.66 -11.43 -11.39
N LEU A 128 7.80 -12.13 -12.14
CA LEU A 128 8.14 -13.41 -12.74
C LEU A 128 9.33 -13.28 -13.72
N PHE A 129 9.32 -12.24 -14.57
CA PHE A 129 10.43 -12.00 -15.49
C PHE A 129 11.74 -11.75 -14.75
N GLY A 130 11.73 -10.96 -13.68
CA GLY A 130 12.90 -10.79 -12.81
C GLY A 130 13.43 -12.10 -12.24
N LEU A 131 12.54 -13.00 -11.77
CA LEU A 131 12.93 -14.32 -11.27
C LEU A 131 13.52 -15.22 -12.37
N LEU A 132 13.01 -15.15 -13.59
CA LEU A 132 13.57 -15.87 -14.76
C LEU A 132 14.97 -15.35 -15.12
N GLU A 133 15.16 -14.04 -15.13
CA GLU A 133 16.49 -13.44 -15.31
C GLU A 133 17.46 -13.86 -14.21
N MET A 134 17.02 -13.89 -12.95
CA MET A 134 17.79 -14.36 -11.82
C MET A 134 18.19 -15.83 -11.99
N ALA A 135 17.26 -16.68 -12.40
CA ALA A 135 17.53 -18.09 -12.68
C ALA A 135 18.59 -18.26 -13.77
N LYS A 136 18.49 -17.49 -14.87
CA LYS A 136 19.49 -17.48 -15.95
C LYS A 136 20.87 -17.03 -15.45
N LYS A 137 20.94 -15.94 -14.70
CA LYS A 137 22.19 -15.42 -14.13
C LYS A 137 22.86 -16.41 -13.18
N ASN A 138 22.08 -17.18 -12.45
CA ASN A 138 22.57 -18.21 -11.54
C ASN A 138 22.88 -19.56 -12.22
N GLY A 139 22.61 -19.72 -13.51
CA GLY A 139 22.87 -20.95 -14.26
C GLY A 139 21.89 -22.09 -13.89
N VAL A 140 20.66 -21.77 -13.51
CA VAL A 140 19.61 -22.78 -13.27
C VAL A 140 19.08 -23.24 -14.62
N GLU A 141 19.22 -24.53 -14.94
CA GLU A 141 18.85 -25.08 -16.25
C GLU A 141 17.40 -25.56 -16.31
N LYS A 142 16.90 -26.13 -15.19
CA LYS A 142 15.54 -26.69 -15.13
C LYS A 142 14.62 -25.71 -14.39
N VAL A 143 13.88 -24.91 -15.16
CA VAL A 143 12.91 -23.94 -14.63
C VAL A 143 11.53 -24.22 -15.24
N PHE A 144 10.52 -24.38 -14.37
CA PHE A 144 9.15 -24.68 -14.74
C PHE A 144 8.20 -23.62 -14.19
N ILE A 145 7.27 -23.14 -15.01
CA ILE A 145 6.33 -22.08 -14.63
C ILE A 145 4.92 -22.67 -14.54
N HIS A 146 4.28 -22.49 -13.41
CA HIS A 146 2.89 -22.81 -13.16
C HIS A 146 2.06 -21.53 -13.19
N CYS A 147 1.39 -21.28 -14.30
CA CYS A 147 0.64 -20.05 -14.56
C CYS A 147 -0.78 -20.15 -13.97
N PHE A 148 -1.13 -19.20 -13.08
CA PHE A 148 -2.50 -19.03 -12.64
C PHE A 148 -3.15 -17.91 -13.45
N MET A 149 -4.30 -18.19 -14.06
CA MET A 149 -4.99 -17.26 -14.95
C MET A 149 -5.93 -16.38 -14.15
N ASP A 150 -5.92 -15.07 -14.45
CA ASP A 150 -6.58 -14.03 -13.67
C ASP A 150 -8.07 -13.84 -14.04
N GLY A 151 -8.36 -12.95 -14.95
CA GLY A 151 -9.71 -12.63 -15.39
C GLY A 151 -10.62 -11.90 -14.39
N ARG A 152 -10.05 -11.41 -13.27
CA ARG A 152 -10.76 -10.59 -12.26
C ARG A 152 -10.11 -9.22 -12.07
N ASP A 153 -8.78 -9.20 -11.94
CA ASP A 153 -8.01 -7.97 -11.73
C ASP A 153 -7.60 -7.36 -13.07
N VAL A 154 -7.79 -8.11 -14.15
CA VAL A 154 -7.62 -7.74 -15.56
C VAL A 154 -8.81 -8.25 -16.37
N PRO A 155 -8.98 -7.86 -17.65
CA PRO A 155 -10.10 -8.34 -18.49
C PRO A 155 -10.23 -9.86 -18.48
N PRO A 156 -11.47 -10.39 -18.50
CA PRO A 156 -11.73 -11.81 -18.22
C PRO A 156 -11.25 -12.80 -19.31
N THR A 157 -10.79 -12.30 -20.45
CA THR A 157 -10.29 -13.10 -21.59
C THR A 157 -8.93 -12.61 -22.10
N SER A 158 -8.08 -12.08 -21.23
CA SER A 158 -6.73 -11.57 -21.56
C SER A 158 -5.61 -12.59 -21.31
N GLY A 159 -5.91 -13.74 -20.73
CA GLY A 159 -4.91 -14.72 -20.34
C GLY A 159 -4.10 -15.31 -21.48
N ALA A 160 -4.69 -15.44 -22.69
CA ALA A 160 -3.96 -15.91 -23.86
C ALA A 160 -2.81 -14.97 -24.22
N GLU A 161 -3.03 -13.66 -24.13
CA GLU A 161 -2.03 -12.61 -24.40
C GLU A 161 -0.89 -12.64 -23.36
N TYR A 162 -1.22 -12.83 -22.06
CA TYR A 162 -0.19 -12.99 -21.02
C TYR A 162 0.66 -14.26 -21.18
N ILE A 163 0.06 -15.36 -21.67
CA ILE A 163 0.82 -16.59 -21.99
C ILE A 163 1.74 -16.34 -23.19
N ASP A 164 1.27 -15.65 -24.25
CA ASP A 164 2.09 -15.27 -25.40
C ASP A 164 3.27 -14.36 -24.97
N GLU A 165 3.00 -13.35 -24.10
CA GLU A 165 4.02 -12.46 -23.53
C GLU A 165 5.07 -13.26 -22.73
N LEU A 166 4.62 -14.16 -21.85
CA LEU A 166 5.53 -15.02 -21.09
C LEU A 166 6.37 -15.91 -22.02
N GLN A 167 5.79 -16.50 -23.06
CA GLN A 167 6.54 -17.35 -23.99
C GLN A 167 7.61 -16.54 -24.73
N ALA A 168 7.28 -15.33 -25.18
CA ALA A 168 8.26 -14.44 -25.82
C ALA A 168 9.42 -14.09 -24.87
N GLU A 169 9.15 -13.85 -23.59
CA GLU A 169 10.19 -13.56 -22.62
C GLU A 169 11.04 -14.81 -22.28
N LEU A 170 10.43 -16.01 -22.20
CA LEU A 170 11.16 -17.28 -22.05
C LEU A 170 12.11 -17.52 -23.23
N ASP A 171 11.68 -17.26 -24.46
CA ASP A 171 12.50 -17.41 -25.66
C ASP A 171 13.68 -16.41 -25.68
N LYS A 172 13.43 -15.19 -25.24
CA LYS A 172 14.44 -14.13 -25.13
C LYS A 172 15.50 -14.43 -24.05
N ILE A 173 15.08 -14.83 -22.85
CA ILE A 173 15.97 -15.16 -21.72
C ILE A 173 16.69 -16.49 -21.99
N GLY A 174 16.03 -17.42 -22.67
CA GLY A 174 16.57 -18.73 -23.03
C GLY A 174 16.61 -19.72 -21.86
N VAL A 175 15.71 -19.57 -20.89
CA VAL A 175 15.49 -20.52 -19.77
C VAL A 175 14.03 -20.57 -19.36
N GLY A 176 13.56 -21.73 -18.95
CA GLY A 176 12.21 -21.96 -18.45
C GLY A 176 11.23 -22.56 -19.48
N LYS A 177 10.22 -23.24 -18.97
CA LYS A 177 9.10 -23.80 -19.73
C LYS A 177 7.80 -23.66 -18.95
N ILE A 178 6.70 -23.35 -19.62
CA ILE A 178 5.38 -23.38 -19.02
C ILE A 178 5.02 -24.84 -18.71
N ALA A 179 4.82 -25.17 -17.43
CA ALA A 179 4.51 -26.50 -16.96
C ALA A 179 3.02 -26.76 -16.90
N THR A 180 2.27 -25.85 -16.27
CA THR A 180 0.82 -25.94 -16.10
C THR A 180 0.15 -24.58 -16.28
N VAL A 181 -1.13 -24.61 -16.65
CA VAL A 181 -2.02 -23.43 -16.68
C VAL A 181 -3.29 -23.78 -15.88
N SER A 182 -3.71 -22.91 -14.99
CA SER A 182 -4.87 -23.13 -14.11
C SER A 182 -5.55 -21.82 -13.78
N GLY A 183 -6.88 -21.74 -13.90
CA GLY A 183 -7.63 -20.57 -13.45
C GLY A 183 -7.46 -20.32 -11.95
N ARG A 184 -7.46 -19.04 -11.54
CA ARG A 184 -7.36 -18.67 -10.13
C ARG A 184 -8.49 -19.22 -9.26
N TYR A 185 -9.63 -19.56 -9.85
CA TYR A 185 -10.73 -20.25 -9.17
C TYR A 185 -10.29 -21.56 -8.51
N TYR A 186 -9.32 -22.27 -9.11
CA TYR A 186 -8.76 -23.51 -8.59
C TYR A 186 -7.48 -23.30 -7.76
N ALA A 187 -6.55 -22.50 -8.28
CA ALA A 187 -5.21 -22.34 -7.69
C ALA A 187 -5.13 -21.29 -6.57
N MET A 188 -6.15 -20.42 -6.46
CA MET A 188 -6.14 -19.28 -5.54
C MET A 188 -7.44 -19.18 -4.75
N ASP A 189 -7.98 -20.32 -4.29
CA ASP A 189 -9.08 -20.34 -3.35
C ASP A 189 -8.66 -19.76 -1.99
N ARG A 190 -9.63 -19.24 -1.22
CA ARG A 190 -9.43 -18.72 0.15
C ARG A 190 -10.57 -19.08 1.10
N ASP A 191 -11.47 -19.98 0.65
CA ASP A 191 -12.68 -20.34 1.38
C ASP A 191 -12.69 -21.83 1.77
N ASN A 192 -11.49 -22.48 1.80
CA ASN A 192 -11.28 -23.89 2.11
C ASN A 192 -12.07 -24.85 1.17
N ARG A 193 -12.23 -24.45 -0.10
CA ARG A 193 -12.85 -25.27 -1.12
C ARG A 193 -11.81 -26.23 -1.70
N TRP A 194 -11.42 -27.21 -0.88
CA TRP A 194 -10.34 -28.15 -1.18
C TRP A 194 -10.57 -28.95 -2.47
N GLU A 195 -11.83 -29.16 -2.86
CA GLU A 195 -12.20 -29.78 -4.14
C GLU A 195 -11.76 -28.96 -5.36
N ARG A 196 -11.48 -27.67 -5.19
CA ARG A 196 -10.89 -26.82 -6.22
C ARG A 196 -9.37 -26.88 -6.18
N VAL A 197 -8.81 -26.66 -4.98
CA VAL A 197 -7.36 -26.59 -4.75
C VAL A 197 -6.66 -27.89 -5.17
N VAL A 198 -7.25 -29.05 -4.88
CA VAL A 198 -6.69 -30.36 -5.26
C VAL A 198 -6.48 -30.51 -6.76
N LYS A 199 -7.33 -29.92 -7.59
CA LYS A 199 -7.19 -30.01 -9.05
C LYS A 199 -5.95 -29.27 -9.55
N ALA A 200 -5.68 -28.07 -9.02
CA ALA A 200 -4.47 -27.32 -9.33
C ALA A 200 -3.22 -28.03 -8.76
N TYR A 201 -3.30 -28.52 -7.52
CA TYR A 201 -2.26 -29.33 -6.89
C TYR A 201 -1.92 -30.57 -7.70
N ASP A 202 -2.93 -31.34 -8.13
CA ASP A 202 -2.73 -32.57 -8.90
C ASP A 202 -2.08 -32.29 -10.27
N ALA A 203 -2.42 -31.18 -10.92
CA ALA A 203 -1.77 -30.79 -12.17
C ALA A 203 -0.27 -30.50 -11.95
N MET A 204 0.08 -29.75 -10.90
CA MET A 204 1.46 -29.36 -10.59
C MET A 204 2.30 -30.49 -10.02
N VAL A 205 1.74 -31.33 -9.15
CA VAL A 205 2.49 -32.38 -8.41
C VAL A 205 2.41 -33.75 -9.08
N ASN A 206 1.22 -34.13 -9.57
CA ASN A 206 0.98 -35.46 -10.13
C ASN A 206 0.98 -35.49 -11.66
N GLY A 207 0.99 -34.32 -12.32
CA GLY A 207 0.87 -34.23 -13.79
C GLY A 207 -0.52 -34.63 -14.29
N GLU A 208 -1.55 -34.50 -13.43
CA GLU A 208 -2.93 -34.87 -13.71
C GLU A 208 -3.75 -33.61 -14.04
N GLY A 209 -4.23 -33.53 -15.24
CA GLY A 209 -5.02 -32.39 -15.73
C GLY A 209 -5.32 -32.55 -17.23
N VAL A 210 -5.98 -31.56 -17.78
CA VAL A 210 -6.21 -31.50 -19.23
C VAL A 210 -4.84 -31.41 -19.93
N LYS A 211 -4.62 -32.18 -20.99
CA LYS A 211 -3.38 -32.05 -21.77
C LYS A 211 -3.49 -30.92 -22.77
N ALA A 212 -2.61 -29.93 -22.62
CA ALA A 212 -2.67 -28.71 -23.41
C ALA A 212 -1.25 -28.24 -23.84
N PRO A 213 -0.60 -28.97 -24.77
CA PRO A 213 0.75 -28.65 -25.23
C PRO A 213 0.83 -27.27 -25.92
N ASN A 214 -0.29 -26.72 -26.35
CA ASN A 214 -0.41 -25.33 -26.79
C ASN A 214 -1.41 -24.59 -25.90
N PRO A 215 -0.94 -23.93 -24.83
CA PRO A 215 -1.80 -23.30 -23.86
C PRO A 215 -2.56 -22.08 -24.43
N VAL A 216 -1.99 -21.35 -25.37
CA VAL A 216 -2.65 -20.21 -26.04
C VAL A 216 -3.85 -20.67 -26.84
N ALA A 217 -3.69 -21.77 -27.61
CA ALA A 217 -4.79 -22.34 -28.39
C ALA A 217 -5.90 -22.86 -27.46
N MET A 218 -5.53 -23.48 -26.33
CA MET A 218 -6.47 -23.91 -25.31
C MET A 218 -7.28 -22.73 -24.74
N MET A 219 -6.62 -21.63 -24.37
CA MET A 219 -7.28 -20.44 -23.83
C MET A 219 -8.26 -19.84 -24.84
N ARG A 220 -7.84 -19.70 -26.09
CA ARG A 220 -8.72 -19.19 -27.16
C ARG A 220 -9.92 -20.09 -27.42
N GLU A 221 -9.76 -21.40 -27.29
CA GLU A 221 -10.89 -22.34 -27.39
C GLU A 221 -11.82 -22.25 -26.17
N ASN A 222 -11.29 -22.08 -24.97
CA ASN A 222 -12.06 -21.80 -23.76
C ASN A 222 -12.97 -20.57 -23.96
N TYR A 223 -12.44 -19.48 -24.53
CA TYR A 223 -13.20 -18.25 -24.75
C TYR A 223 -14.37 -18.48 -25.72
N LYS A 224 -14.17 -19.23 -26.79
CA LYS A 224 -15.26 -19.60 -27.72
C LYS A 224 -16.37 -20.41 -27.04
N ASN A 225 -16.01 -21.19 -26.02
CA ASN A 225 -16.94 -21.99 -25.23
C ASN A 225 -17.49 -21.24 -24.00
N GLY A 226 -17.22 -19.91 -23.87
CA GLY A 226 -17.73 -19.09 -22.78
C GLY A 226 -16.99 -19.28 -21.46
N VAL A 227 -15.84 -19.96 -21.45
CA VAL A 227 -14.99 -20.13 -20.25
C VAL A 227 -13.94 -19.04 -20.22
N THR A 228 -13.98 -18.21 -19.18
CA THR A 228 -13.03 -17.12 -18.97
C THR A 228 -11.78 -17.60 -18.23
N ASP A 229 -10.76 -16.75 -18.16
CA ASP A 229 -9.47 -17.04 -17.54
C ASP A 229 -9.60 -17.62 -16.13
N GLU A 230 -10.41 -16.97 -15.30
CA GLU A 230 -10.63 -17.36 -13.89
C GLU A 230 -11.03 -18.83 -13.73
N PHE A 231 -11.85 -19.36 -14.66
CA PHE A 231 -12.43 -20.69 -14.59
C PHE A 231 -11.72 -21.73 -15.46
N THR A 232 -10.55 -21.42 -16.01
CA THR A 232 -9.73 -22.35 -16.78
C THR A 232 -9.41 -23.58 -15.95
N VAL A 233 -9.89 -24.75 -16.39
CA VAL A 233 -9.63 -26.03 -15.72
C VAL A 233 -8.12 -26.32 -15.74
N PRO A 234 -7.51 -26.80 -14.63
CA PRO A 234 -6.09 -27.08 -14.57
C PRO A 234 -5.60 -27.99 -15.69
N ALA A 235 -4.61 -27.51 -16.42
CA ALA A 235 -4.06 -28.14 -17.61
C ALA A 235 -2.54 -28.32 -17.48
N VAL A 236 -2.06 -29.47 -17.99
CA VAL A 236 -0.62 -29.81 -18.11
C VAL A 236 -0.15 -29.45 -19.49
N VAL A 237 0.81 -28.54 -19.56
CA VAL A 237 1.41 -28.02 -20.79
C VAL A 237 2.67 -28.81 -21.15
N THR A 238 3.57 -28.98 -20.20
CA THR A 238 4.83 -29.74 -20.39
C THR A 238 4.79 -31.02 -19.56
N GLU A 239 4.99 -32.16 -20.20
CA GLU A 239 5.09 -33.44 -19.51
C GLU A 239 6.40 -33.52 -18.69
N ASN A 240 6.35 -34.28 -17.59
CA ASN A 240 7.48 -34.46 -16.67
C ASN A 240 8.02 -33.15 -16.03
N ALA A 241 7.19 -32.12 -15.97
CA ALA A 241 7.49 -30.83 -15.34
C ALA A 241 6.80 -30.69 -13.97
N THR A 242 6.66 -31.79 -13.25
CA THR A 242 5.99 -31.87 -11.93
C THR A 242 6.93 -31.49 -10.81
N ILE A 243 6.35 -30.94 -9.72
CA ILE A 243 7.04 -30.65 -8.47
C ILE A 243 7.35 -31.97 -7.75
N ASN A 244 8.61 -32.18 -7.38
CA ASN A 244 9.08 -33.39 -6.72
C ASN A 244 9.89 -33.06 -5.46
N SER A 245 10.16 -34.09 -4.66
CA SER A 245 10.96 -33.97 -3.45
C SER A 245 12.33 -33.35 -3.75
N GLY A 246 12.71 -32.33 -2.97
CA GLY A 246 13.98 -31.63 -3.10
C GLY A 246 14.02 -30.49 -4.12
N ASP A 247 12.94 -30.27 -4.87
CA ASP A 247 12.82 -29.11 -5.76
C ASP A 247 12.72 -27.79 -5.00
N SER A 248 13.02 -26.70 -5.69
CA SER A 248 12.76 -25.35 -5.23
C SER A 248 11.46 -24.83 -5.80
N VAL A 249 10.63 -24.18 -4.98
CA VAL A 249 9.38 -23.53 -5.39
C VAL A 249 9.43 -22.08 -4.95
N ILE A 250 9.13 -21.14 -5.84
CA ILE A 250 8.90 -19.74 -5.51
C ILE A 250 7.46 -19.39 -5.91
N PHE A 251 6.64 -19.03 -4.93
CA PHE A 251 5.31 -18.49 -5.17
C PHE A 251 5.42 -16.97 -5.25
N PHE A 252 5.33 -16.41 -6.45
CA PHE A 252 5.61 -14.99 -6.68
C PHE A 252 4.43 -14.03 -6.39
N ASN A 253 3.30 -14.50 -5.91
CA ASN A 253 2.26 -13.65 -5.37
C ASN A 253 2.75 -12.93 -4.11
N PHE A 254 2.50 -11.62 -4.02
CA PHE A 254 2.86 -10.83 -2.83
C PHE A 254 1.67 -10.61 -1.89
N ARG A 255 0.41 -10.77 -2.34
CA ARG A 255 -0.77 -10.70 -1.49
C ARG A 255 -1.08 -12.07 -0.89
N PRO A 256 -1.20 -12.17 0.48
CA PRO A 256 -1.22 -13.45 1.17
C PRO A 256 -2.51 -14.25 1.04
N ASP A 257 -3.67 -13.58 1.05
CA ASP A 257 -4.98 -14.18 1.33
C ASP A 257 -5.34 -15.39 0.44
N ARG A 258 -4.97 -15.36 -0.83
CA ARG A 258 -5.23 -16.43 -1.80
C ARG A 258 -4.02 -17.33 -2.08
N ALA A 259 -2.90 -17.11 -1.40
CA ALA A 259 -1.72 -17.97 -1.53
C ALA A 259 -1.62 -19.02 -0.40
N ARG A 260 -2.31 -18.81 0.71
CA ARG A 260 -2.19 -19.64 1.91
C ARG A 260 -2.57 -21.09 1.70
N GLU A 261 -3.71 -21.36 1.06
CA GLU A 261 -4.25 -22.72 0.96
C GLU A 261 -3.37 -23.64 0.13
N LEU A 262 -2.98 -23.20 -1.06
CA LEU A 262 -2.10 -23.96 -1.94
C LEU A 262 -0.72 -24.15 -1.32
N THR A 263 -0.18 -23.12 -0.64
CA THR A 263 1.09 -23.22 0.09
C THR A 263 0.99 -24.29 1.18
N ARG A 264 -0.04 -24.24 2.05
CA ARG A 264 -0.24 -25.28 3.07
C ARG A 264 -0.36 -26.68 2.47
N ALA A 265 -1.06 -26.82 1.38
CA ALA A 265 -1.17 -28.11 0.68
C ALA A 265 0.19 -28.67 0.22
N LEU A 266 1.18 -27.81 -0.06
CA LEU A 266 2.52 -28.21 -0.49
C LEU A 266 3.48 -28.43 0.68
N VAL A 267 3.46 -27.57 1.72
CA VAL A 267 4.54 -27.49 2.72
C VAL A 267 4.17 -27.99 4.12
N ASP A 268 2.87 -28.10 4.44
CA ASP A 268 2.45 -28.49 5.79
C ASP A 268 2.35 -30.03 5.91
N PRO A 269 3.19 -30.68 6.75
CA PRO A 269 3.12 -32.12 6.93
C PRO A 269 1.76 -32.57 7.51
N ASP A 270 1.11 -31.74 8.32
CA ASP A 270 -0.16 -32.02 9.00
C ASP A 270 -1.39 -31.59 8.19
N PHE A 271 -1.21 -31.18 6.92
CA PHE A 271 -2.29 -30.77 6.05
C PHE A 271 -3.33 -31.86 5.85
N ALA A 272 -4.59 -31.54 6.11
CA ALA A 272 -5.72 -32.47 6.09
C ALA A 272 -6.84 -32.08 5.08
N GLY A 273 -6.66 -31.04 4.25
CA GLY A 273 -7.69 -30.57 3.32
C GLY A 273 -8.06 -31.59 2.23
N PHE A 274 -7.08 -32.37 1.77
CA PHE A 274 -7.28 -33.50 0.86
C PHE A 274 -6.13 -34.53 0.99
N ARG A 275 -6.35 -35.74 0.48
CA ARG A 275 -5.30 -36.76 0.48
C ARG A 275 -4.29 -36.50 -0.66
N ARG A 276 -3.04 -36.21 -0.30
CA ARG A 276 -1.92 -36.12 -1.26
C ARG A 276 -1.54 -37.52 -1.76
N LYS A 277 -1.57 -37.73 -3.08
CA LYS A 277 -1.25 -39.04 -3.70
C LYS A 277 0.20 -39.46 -3.45
N LYS A 278 1.15 -38.50 -3.54
CA LYS A 278 2.57 -38.75 -3.25
C LYS A 278 2.94 -38.57 -1.77
N GLY A 279 1.97 -38.28 -0.89
CA GLY A 279 2.24 -37.93 0.51
C GLY A 279 2.90 -36.55 0.64
N PHE A 280 3.42 -36.26 1.84
CA PHE A 280 4.26 -35.10 2.08
C PHE A 280 5.70 -35.38 1.60
N PHE A 281 6.34 -34.40 1.02
CA PHE A 281 7.77 -34.39 0.67
C PHE A 281 8.39 -33.03 0.87
N PRO A 282 9.69 -32.94 1.22
CA PRO A 282 10.36 -31.69 1.48
C PRO A 282 10.63 -30.89 0.20
N LEU A 283 10.51 -29.56 0.31
CA LEU A 283 10.82 -28.58 -0.72
C LEU A 283 11.68 -27.47 -0.12
N VAL A 284 12.45 -26.78 -0.95
CA VAL A 284 12.91 -25.43 -0.66
C VAL A 284 11.83 -24.48 -1.17
N TYR A 285 10.97 -24.01 -0.26
CA TYR A 285 9.78 -23.26 -0.60
C TYR A 285 9.87 -21.81 -0.18
N ILE A 286 9.77 -20.89 -1.13
CA ILE A 286 9.84 -19.47 -0.91
C ILE A 286 8.48 -18.81 -1.14
N CYS A 287 7.97 -18.18 -0.10
CA CYS A 287 6.87 -17.23 -0.20
C CYS A 287 7.43 -15.86 -0.56
N MET A 288 6.88 -15.17 -1.56
CA MET A 288 7.34 -13.83 -1.92
C MET A 288 7.23 -12.87 -0.75
N THR A 289 6.11 -12.93 -0.02
CA THR A 289 5.87 -12.21 1.23
C THR A 289 5.45 -13.20 2.32
N GLN A 290 5.31 -12.74 3.56
CA GLN A 290 4.83 -13.59 4.66
C GLN A 290 3.33 -13.87 4.49
N TYR A 291 2.97 -15.07 4.02
CA TYR A 291 1.57 -15.46 3.85
C TYR A 291 0.87 -15.76 5.17
N ASP A 292 1.57 -16.37 6.11
CA ASP A 292 1.10 -16.72 7.45
C ASP A 292 2.32 -16.99 8.34
N ALA A 293 2.38 -16.34 9.50
CA ALA A 293 3.48 -16.53 10.46
C ALA A 293 3.58 -17.96 11.04
N THR A 294 2.50 -18.74 10.96
CA THR A 294 2.43 -20.14 11.41
C THR A 294 2.73 -21.16 10.31
N MET A 295 3.04 -20.71 9.08
CA MET A 295 3.31 -21.59 7.95
C MET A 295 4.62 -22.35 8.15
N PRO A 296 4.62 -23.70 8.21
CA PRO A 296 5.85 -24.47 8.37
C PRO A 296 6.60 -24.59 7.03
N ASN A 297 7.91 -24.90 7.13
CA ASN A 297 8.75 -25.29 5.99
C ASN A 297 8.78 -24.26 4.84
N VAL A 298 8.71 -22.97 5.17
CA VAL A 298 8.82 -21.89 4.19
C VAL A 298 9.91 -20.88 4.58
N GLU A 299 10.47 -20.25 3.59
CA GLU A 299 11.25 -19.02 3.71
C GLU A 299 10.47 -17.87 3.08
N VAL A 300 10.74 -16.65 3.53
CA VAL A 300 10.08 -15.43 3.05
C VAL A 300 11.10 -14.53 2.40
N ALA A 301 10.89 -14.19 1.13
CA ALA A 301 11.79 -13.31 0.37
C ALA A 301 11.71 -11.86 0.87
N TYR A 302 10.50 -11.32 0.99
CA TYR A 302 10.25 -9.97 1.48
C TYR A 302 9.45 -10.05 2.78
N LYS A 303 10.18 -10.05 3.90
CA LYS A 303 9.56 -10.07 5.24
C LYS A 303 8.83 -8.76 5.49
N PRO A 304 7.75 -8.77 6.35
CA PRO A 304 7.15 -7.53 6.82
C PRO A 304 8.20 -6.58 7.40
N GLU A 305 8.08 -5.31 7.10
CA GLU A 305 8.94 -4.29 7.68
C GLU A 305 8.38 -3.85 9.03
N ASP A 306 9.18 -4.00 10.07
CA ASP A 306 8.87 -3.41 11.37
C ASP A 306 9.20 -1.91 11.33
N LEU A 307 8.16 -1.08 11.41
CA LEU A 307 8.32 0.37 11.44
C LEU A 307 8.70 0.83 12.85
N THR A 308 9.97 0.67 13.19
CA THR A 308 10.54 1.13 14.46
C THR A 308 10.92 2.62 14.40
N ASN A 309 10.98 3.27 15.56
CA ASN A 309 11.29 4.68 15.72
C ASN A 309 10.39 5.58 14.85
N THR A 310 9.08 5.22 14.76
CA THR A 310 8.09 6.16 14.23
C THR A 310 8.04 7.43 15.08
N PHE A 311 7.53 8.52 14.54
CA PHE A 311 7.49 9.81 15.24
C PHE A 311 6.89 9.69 16.64
N GLY A 312 5.73 9.04 16.78
CA GLY A 312 5.06 8.85 18.07
C GLY A 312 5.88 8.04 19.08
N GLU A 313 6.50 6.95 18.62
CA GLU A 313 7.39 6.12 19.43
C GLU A 313 8.63 6.91 19.86
N TYR A 314 9.26 7.62 18.93
CA TYR A 314 10.50 8.32 19.18
C TYR A 314 10.33 9.47 20.18
N ILE A 315 9.31 10.33 20.00
CA ILE A 315 9.06 11.43 20.95
C ILE A 315 8.63 10.91 22.33
N SER A 316 7.95 9.77 22.40
CA SER A 316 7.64 9.10 23.66
C SER A 316 8.91 8.66 24.40
N LYS A 317 9.90 8.10 23.71
CA LYS A 317 11.23 7.76 24.25
C LYS A 317 11.99 8.98 24.74
N GLN A 318 11.72 10.17 24.19
CA GLN A 318 12.27 11.45 24.64
C GLN A 318 11.50 12.04 25.84
N GLY A 319 10.46 11.35 26.33
CA GLY A 319 9.63 11.81 27.45
C GLY A 319 8.66 12.93 27.11
N LEU A 320 8.38 13.18 25.83
CA LEU A 320 7.43 14.19 25.38
C LEU A 320 5.99 13.63 25.44
N THR A 321 5.05 14.53 25.68
CA THR A 321 3.62 14.20 25.69
C THR A 321 2.96 14.58 24.38
N GLN A 322 2.05 13.74 23.91
CA GLN A 322 1.40 13.92 22.62
C GLN A 322 -0.12 13.69 22.70
N LEU A 323 -0.87 14.41 21.87
CA LEU A 323 -2.31 14.23 21.68
C LEU A 323 -2.57 13.77 20.25
N ARG A 324 -3.40 12.75 20.10
CA ARG A 324 -3.98 12.30 18.82
C ARG A 324 -5.47 12.56 18.85
N ILE A 325 -6.01 13.28 17.90
CA ILE A 325 -7.42 13.64 17.85
C ILE A 325 -7.97 13.66 16.44
N ALA A 326 -9.08 12.98 16.24
CA ALA A 326 -9.88 13.00 15.02
C ALA A 326 -11.30 12.52 15.31
N GLU A 327 -12.19 12.69 14.34
CA GLU A 327 -13.49 12.01 14.36
C GLU A 327 -13.37 10.56 13.88
N THR A 328 -14.43 9.73 14.09
CA THR A 328 -14.42 8.26 13.89
C THR A 328 -13.78 7.84 12.58
N GLU A 329 -14.11 8.49 11.47
CA GLU A 329 -13.63 8.10 10.13
C GLU A 329 -12.10 8.21 9.96
N LYS A 330 -11.47 9.09 10.73
CA LYS A 330 -10.03 9.36 10.63
C LYS A 330 -9.23 9.07 11.91
N TYR A 331 -9.88 8.51 12.92
CA TYR A 331 -9.22 8.21 14.20
C TYR A 331 -8.09 7.17 14.04
N ALA A 332 -8.32 6.09 13.31
CA ALA A 332 -7.30 5.09 13.06
C ALA A 332 -6.09 5.67 12.28
N HIS A 333 -6.32 6.69 11.44
CA HIS A 333 -5.26 7.30 10.65
C HIS A 333 -4.27 8.09 11.53
N VAL A 334 -4.75 8.87 12.50
CA VAL A 334 -3.87 9.60 13.43
C VAL A 334 -3.33 8.74 14.58
N THR A 335 -3.78 7.49 14.73
CA THR A 335 -3.34 6.54 15.75
C THR A 335 -2.60 5.36 15.16
N PHE A 336 -3.30 4.31 14.76
CA PHE A 336 -2.76 3.05 14.26
C PHE A 336 -1.81 3.25 13.06
N PHE A 337 -2.27 3.90 11.99
CA PHE A 337 -1.45 4.10 10.79
C PHE A 337 -0.28 5.05 11.03
N PHE A 338 -0.49 6.16 11.72
CA PHE A 338 0.58 7.09 12.07
C PHE A 338 1.63 6.47 13.00
N ASN A 339 1.25 5.50 13.81
CA ASN A 339 2.15 4.71 14.67
C ASN A 339 2.75 3.48 13.96
N GLY A 340 2.64 3.39 12.62
CA GLY A 340 3.26 2.33 11.85
C GLY A 340 2.64 0.93 12.09
N GLY A 341 1.32 0.88 12.37
CA GLY A 341 0.60 -0.37 12.61
C GLY A 341 0.57 -0.80 14.09
N VAL A 342 1.00 0.06 15.02
CA VAL A 342 0.95 -0.22 16.46
C VAL A 342 -0.37 0.31 17.04
N GLU A 343 -1.22 -0.61 17.53
CA GLU A 343 -2.53 -0.27 18.11
C GLU A 343 -2.41 0.39 19.49
N ALA A 344 -1.50 -0.10 20.34
CA ALA A 344 -1.33 0.41 21.69
C ALA A 344 -0.78 1.85 21.69
N PRO A 345 -1.32 2.76 22.53
CA PRO A 345 -0.75 4.09 22.68
C PRO A 345 0.65 4.03 23.31
N TYR A 346 1.54 4.88 22.86
CA TYR A 346 2.86 5.02 23.48
C TYR A 346 2.76 5.75 24.84
N PRO A 347 3.72 5.57 25.75
CA PRO A 347 3.78 6.35 26.99
C PRO A 347 3.74 7.86 26.69
N GLY A 348 2.82 8.58 27.36
CA GLY A 348 2.60 10.03 27.11
C GLY A 348 1.71 10.35 25.91
N GLU A 349 1.15 9.36 25.24
CA GLU A 349 0.18 9.52 24.15
C GLU A 349 -1.26 9.46 24.67
N ASP A 350 -1.96 10.59 24.63
CA ASP A 350 -3.40 10.66 24.84
C ASP A 350 -4.13 10.58 23.48
N ARG A 351 -5.27 9.92 23.46
CA ARG A 351 -6.12 9.77 22.29
C ARG A 351 -7.51 10.29 22.55
N VAL A 352 -8.05 11.07 21.61
CA VAL A 352 -9.42 11.59 21.67
C VAL A 352 -10.14 11.24 20.37
N LEU A 353 -11.19 10.44 20.52
CA LEU A 353 -12.10 10.11 19.44
C LEU A 353 -13.38 10.92 19.60
N ILE A 354 -13.74 11.66 18.56
CA ILE A 354 -15.03 12.37 18.46
C ILE A 354 -15.93 11.55 17.53
N PRO A 355 -17.14 11.14 17.93
CA PRO A 355 -18.03 10.40 17.03
C PRO A 355 -18.38 11.19 15.77
N SER A 356 -18.25 10.56 14.59
CA SER A 356 -18.77 11.12 13.36
C SER A 356 -20.31 11.14 13.35
N PRO A 357 -20.95 12.05 12.60
CA PRO A 357 -22.41 12.13 12.57
C PRO A 357 -23.02 10.85 11.94
N LYS A 358 -24.16 10.43 12.47
CA LYS A 358 -24.90 9.24 12.00
C LYS A 358 -25.82 9.59 10.84
N VAL A 359 -25.25 9.94 9.70
CA VAL A 359 -25.96 10.21 8.44
C VAL A 359 -25.67 9.13 7.41
N ALA A 360 -26.52 8.99 6.40
CA ALA A 360 -26.34 7.98 5.36
C ALA A 360 -25.10 8.28 4.49
N THR A 361 -24.93 9.55 4.13
CA THR A 361 -23.77 10.08 3.37
C THR A 361 -23.42 11.46 3.91
N TYR A 362 -22.16 11.84 3.85
CA TYR A 362 -21.68 13.06 4.52
C TYR A 362 -22.00 14.37 3.77
N ASP A 363 -22.52 14.31 2.54
CA ASP A 363 -23.12 15.47 1.88
C ASP A 363 -24.36 15.99 2.60
N MET A 364 -25.04 15.13 3.39
CA MET A 364 -26.18 15.53 4.23
C MET A 364 -25.77 16.38 5.45
N GLN A 365 -24.49 16.28 5.86
CA GLN A 365 -23.91 17.05 6.97
C GLN A 365 -22.43 17.33 6.69
N PRO A 366 -22.09 18.26 5.77
CA PRO A 366 -20.72 18.50 5.31
C PRO A 366 -19.75 18.98 6.39
N GLU A 367 -20.24 19.64 7.44
CA GLU A 367 -19.47 20.01 8.62
C GLU A 367 -19.01 18.81 9.44
N MET A 368 -19.63 17.65 9.25
CA MET A 368 -19.34 16.43 10.00
C MET A 368 -19.19 16.70 11.50
N SER A 369 -18.11 16.29 12.12
CA SER A 369 -17.82 16.60 13.53
C SER A 369 -16.67 17.62 13.71
N ALA A 370 -16.29 18.34 12.67
CA ALA A 370 -15.13 19.24 12.70
C ALA A 370 -15.21 20.30 13.82
N TYR A 371 -16.39 20.88 14.05
CA TYR A 371 -16.57 21.85 15.13
C TYR A 371 -16.36 21.23 16.52
N LEU A 372 -16.86 20.01 16.76
CA LEU A 372 -16.68 19.29 18.02
C LEU A 372 -15.21 18.88 18.24
N VAL A 373 -14.53 18.44 17.18
CA VAL A 373 -13.10 18.18 17.19
C VAL A 373 -12.35 19.44 17.58
N THR A 374 -12.73 20.58 16.98
CA THR A 374 -12.10 21.88 17.24
C THR A 374 -12.35 22.36 18.68
N ASP A 375 -13.55 22.24 19.19
CA ASP A 375 -13.88 22.60 20.58
C ASP A 375 -13.01 21.82 21.58
N GLU A 376 -12.89 20.51 21.37
CA GLU A 376 -12.09 19.66 22.24
C GLU A 376 -10.56 19.93 22.09
N VAL A 377 -10.04 20.09 20.87
CA VAL A 377 -8.62 20.35 20.70
C VAL A 377 -8.21 21.71 21.25
N VAL A 378 -9.03 22.77 21.11
CA VAL A 378 -8.78 24.10 21.68
C VAL A 378 -8.71 24.02 23.21
N LYS A 379 -9.62 23.28 23.84
CA LYS A 379 -9.57 23.01 25.29
C LYS A 379 -8.28 22.29 25.69
N ARG A 380 -7.86 21.29 24.91
CA ARG A 380 -6.62 20.53 25.14
C ARG A 380 -5.35 21.38 24.94
N ILE A 381 -5.33 22.24 23.93
CA ILE A 381 -4.25 23.22 23.70
C ILE A 381 -4.07 24.11 24.91
N ARG A 382 -5.17 24.73 25.39
CA ARG A 382 -5.17 25.65 26.53
C ARG A 382 -4.83 24.99 27.86
N SER A 383 -4.94 23.66 27.96
CA SER A 383 -4.50 22.93 29.15
C SER A 383 -2.99 22.98 29.38
N GLY A 384 -2.20 23.27 28.34
CA GLY A 384 -0.74 23.32 28.39
C GLY A 384 -0.09 21.98 28.72
N LYS A 385 -0.81 20.85 28.51
CA LYS A 385 -0.34 19.49 28.82
C LYS A 385 0.60 18.93 27.74
N TYR A 386 0.36 19.23 26.46
CA TYR A 386 0.97 18.52 25.34
C TYR A 386 2.13 19.28 24.73
N ASP A 387 3.19 18.55 24.37
CA ASP A 387 4.31 19.04 23.55
C ASP A 387 3.96 18.95 22.06
N VAL A 388 3.21 17.92 21.67
CA VAL A 388 2.83 17.65 20.27
C VAL A 388 1.34 17.35 20.17
N ILE A 389 0.72 17.80 19.09
CA ILE A 389 -0.69 17.54 18.76
C ILE A 389 -0.77 17.10 17.30
N ILE A 390 -1.35 15.94 17.05
CA ILE A 390 -1.66 15.44 15.70
C ILE A 390 -3.18 15.41 15.55
N LEU A 391 -3.70 16.18 14.59
CA LEU A 391 -5.12 16.32 14.32
C LEU A 391 -5.43 16.08 12.84
N ASN A 392 -6.52 15.39 12.56
CA ASN A 392 -7.06 15.24 11.21
C ASN A 392 -8.49 15.79 11.15
N TYR A 393 -8.77 16.63 10.15
CA TYR A 393 -10.11 17.05 9.73
C TYR A 393 -10.54 16.22 8.52
N ALA A 394 -11.56 15.39 8.69
CA ALA A 394 -12.00 14.38 7.73
C ALA A 394 -12.77 14.95 6.51
N ASN A 395 -13.23 16.18 6.59
CA ASN A 395 -14.32 16.71 5.78
C ASN A 395 -14.07 16.70 4.27
N CYS A 396 -12.91 17.21 3.79
CA CYS A 396 -12.69 17.36 2.35
C CYS A 396 -12.62 15.99 1.65
N ASP A 397 -12.11 14.96 2.34
CA ASP A 397 -12.08 13.60 1.82
C ASP A 397 -13.46 12.93 1.88
N MET A 398 -14.04 12.85 3.08
CA MET A 398 -15.27 12.09 3.28
C MET A 398 -16.48 12.68 2.54
N VAL A 399 -16.58 14.00 2.47
CA VAL A 399 -17.60 14.67 1.66
C VAL A 399 -17.26 14.61 0.17
N GLY A 400 -15.97 14.72 -0.19
CA GLY A 400 -15.49 14.58 -1.56
C GLY A 400 -15.92 13.26 -2.19
N HIS A 401 -15.84 12.16 -1.45
CA HIS A 401 -16.29 10.84 -1.89
C HIS A 401 -17.78 10.75 -2.26
N THR A 402 -18.61 11.69 -1.82
CA THR A 402 -20.03 11.71 -2.20
C THR A 402 -20.28 12.23 -3.62
N GLY A 403 -19.30 12.94 -4.22
CA GLY A 403 -19.43 13.56 -5.52
C GLY A 403 -20.35 14.79 -5.56
N VAL A 404 -20.82 15.27 -4.40
CA VAL A 404 -21.73 16.44 -4.27
C VAL A 404 -20.88 17.70 -4.12
N PHE A 405 -20.77 18.48 -5.20
CA PHE A 405 -19.87 19.64 -5.29
C PHE A 405 -20.14 20.70 -4.19
N GLU A 406 -21.38 21.14 -4.02
CA GLU A 406 -21.75 22.18 -3.06
C GLU A 406 -21.50 21.72 -1.61
N ALA A 407 -21.65 20.43 -1.35
CA ALA A 407 -21.33 19.86 -0.04
C ALA A 407 -19.82 19.86 0.21
N ALA A 408 -19.02 19.55 -0.79
CA ALA A 408 -17.57 19.61 -0.70
C ALA A 408 -17.06 21.04 -0.50
N VAL A 409 -17.65 22.04 -1.19
CA VAL A 409 -17.38 23.47 -0.93
C VAL A 409 -17.64 23.82 0.52
N LYS A 410 -18.80 23.40 1.06
CA LYS A 410 -19.16 23.63 2.47
C LYS A 410 -18.20 22.93 3.45
N ALA A 411 -17.74 21.74 3.12
CA ALA A 411 -16.76 21.01 3.90
C ALA A 411 -15.42 21.79 3.99
N VAL A 412 -14.93 22.32 2.87
CA VAL A 412 -13.71 23.15 2.83
C VAL A 412 -13.87 24.41 3.67
N GLU A 413 -14.99 25.14 3.54
CA GLU A 413 -15.29 26.33 4.35
C GLU A 413 -15.33 26.03 5.86
N THR A 414 -15.85 24.85 6.23
CA THR A 414 -15.90 24.38 7.62
C THR A 414 -14.50 24.10 8.16
N VAL A 415 -13.68 23.42 7.39
CA VAL A 415 -12.28 23.14 7.77
C VAL A 415 -11.49 24.43 7.93
N ASP A 416 -11.65 25.40 7.04
CA ASP A 416 -10.99 26.71 7.14
C ASP A 416 -11.38 27.44 8.44
N ALA A 417 -12.66 27.48 8.79
CA ALA A 417 -13.12 28.10 10.02
C ALA A 417 -12.58 27.42 11.28
N CYS A 418 -12.56 26.08 11.28
CA CYS A 418 -11.99 25.26 12.35
C CYS A 418 -10.48 25.45 12.49
N LEU A 419 -9.77 25.47 11.37
CA LEU A 419 -8.33 25.75 11.29
C LEU A 419 -7.99 27.12 11.94
N GLY A 420 -8.74 28.17 11.57
CA GLY A 420 -8.55 29.50 12.15
C GLY A 420 -8.67 29.52 13.67
N ARG A 421 -9.67 28.82 14.22
CA ARG A 421 -9.90 28.70 15.68
C ARG A 421 -8.77 27.93 16.37
N MET A 422 -8.31 26.85 15.79
CA MET A 422 -7.23 26.03 16.35
C MET A 422 -5.91 26.80 16.35
N LEU A 423 -5.57 27.46 15.23
CA LEU A 423 -4.36 28.28 15.13
C LEU A 423 -4.35 29.44 16.11
N ALA A 424 -5.48 30.11 16.35
CA ALA A 424 -5.58 31.16 17.37
C ALA A 424 -5.27 30.64 18.78
N ALA A 425 -5.74 29.45 19.14
CA ALA A 425 -5.42 28.82 20.42
C ALA A 425 -3.93 28.41 20.52
N ILE A 426 -3.32 27.94 19.42
CA ILE A 426 -1.88 27.62 19.37
C ILE A 426 -1.05 28.88 19.56
N GLU A 427 -1.39 29.97 18.88
CA GLU A 427 -0.74 31.28 19.01
C GLU A 427 -0.85 31.83 20.43
N GLU A 428 -2.03 31.77 21.05
CA GLU A 428 -2.27 32.14 22.44
C GLU A 428 -1.30 31.44 23.41
N MET A 429 -0.98 30.19 23.12
CA MET A 429 -0.03 29.39 23.91
C MET A 429 1.43 29.57 23.50
N GLY A 430 1.73 30.41 22.51
CA GLY A 430 3.06 30.60 21.93
C GLY A 430 3.61 29.35 21.25
N GLY A 431 2.70 28.52 20.73
CA GLY A 431 3.00 27.30 20.00
C GLY A 431 3.26 27.55 18.51
N ARG A 432 3.48 26.46 17.79
CA ARG A 432 3.72 26.44 16.33
C ARG A 432 2.89 25.33 15.68
N ALA A 433 2.63 25.46 14.39
CA ALA A 433 1.91 24.43 13.66
C ALA A 433 2.49 24.21 12.25
N PHE A 434 2.34 22.97 11.77
CA PHE A 434 2.37 22.63 10.35
C PHE A 434 0.96 22.30 9.90
N VAL A 435 0.54 22.87 8.79
CA VAL A 435 -0.76 22.60 8.15
C VAL A 435 -0.49 21.90 6.84
N THR A 436 -1.12 20.74 6.64
CA THR A 436 -0.91 19.89 5.46
C THR A 436 -2.17 19.10 5.09
N ALA A 437 -2.06 18.23 4.12
CA ALA A 437 -3.01 17.17 3.80
C ALA A 437 -2.26 15.85 3.54
N ASP A 438 -2.99 14.76 3.41
CA ASP A 438 -2.42 13.43 3.19
C ASP A 438 -2.58 12.95 1.74
N HIS A 439 -3.53 13.47 1.00
CA HIS A 439 -3.77 13.29 -0.43
C HIS A 439 -4.77 14.34 -0.93
N GLY A 440 -5.05 14.36 -2.22
CA GLY A 440 -6.12 15.17 -2.81
C GLY A 440 -7.40 14.37 -3.00
N ASN A 441 -8.55 15.07 -2.97
CA ASN A 441 -9.90 14.59 -3.26
C ASN A 441 -10.79 15.77 -3.70
N ALA A 442 -11.09 16.72 -2.79
CA ALA A 442 -11.98 17.86 -3.05
C ALA A 442 -11.46 18.86 -4.09
N ASP A 443 -10.21 18.76 -4.49
CA ASP A 443 -9.61 19.53 -5.59
C ASP A 443 -10.12 19.10 -6.98
N ARG A 444 -10.75 17.92 -7.10
CA ARG A 444 -11.36 17.44 -8.34
C ARG A 444 -12.65 16.66 -8.05
N MET A 445 -13.79 17.33 -8.21
CA MET A 445 -15.13 16.79 -7.98
C MET A 445 -15.85 16.37 -9.26
N THR A 446 -15.28 16.65 -10.43
CA THR A 446 -15.85 16.28 -11.74
C THR A 446 -14.79 15.67 -12.65
N ASP A 447 -15.21 14.71 -13.46
CA ASP A 447 -14.37 14.14 -14.52
C ASP A 447 -14.36 15.04 -15.79
N GLU A 448 -13.72 14.57 -16.84
CA GLU A 448 -13.60 15.30 -18.12
C GLU A 448 -14.94 15.44 -18.87
N GLU A 449 -15.93 14.63 -18.51
CA GLU A 449 -17.29 14.66 -19.05
C GLU A 449 -18.24 15.50 -18.18
N GLY A 450 -17.74 16.12 -17.10
CA GLY A 450 -18.55 16.89 -16.14
C GLY A 450 -19.40 16.02 -15.18
N LYS A 451 -19.14 14.70 -15.12
CA LYS A 451 -19.81 13.81 -14.18
C LYS A 451 -19.12 13.84 -12.82
N PRO A 452 -19.82 13.46 -11.72
CA PRO A 452 -19.21 13.38 -10.41
C PRO A 452 -17.97 12.46 -10.40
N PHE A 453 -16.86 13.00 -9.88
CA PHE A 453 -15.62 12.27 -9.65
C PHE A 453 -15.44 12.10 -8.15
N THR A 454 -15.35 10.86 -7.67
CA THR A 454 -15.37 10.50 -6.25
C THR A 454 -14.09 9.84 -5.77
N ALA A 455 -13.08 9.70 -6.64
CA ALA A 455 -11.80 9.11 -6.30
C ALA A 455 -10.81 10.18 -5.81
N HIS A 456 -9.72 9.72 -5.18
CA HIS A 456 -8.61 10.60 -4.84
C HIS A 456 -7.89 11.13 -6.09
N THR A 457 -7.04 12.14 -5.91
CA THR A 457 -6.23 12.71 -6.98
C THR A 457 -4.75 12.43 -6.77
N THR A 458 -3.96 12.61 -7.81
CA THR A 458 -2.48 12.53 -7.74
C THR A 458 -1.84 13.90 -7.51
N ASN A 459 -2.66 14.94 -7.26
CA ASN A 459 -2.16 16.30 -7.06
C ASN A 459 -1.36 16.40 -5.76
N PRO A 460 -0.36 17.30 -5.70
CA PRO A 460 0.38 17.58 -4.49
C PRO A 460 -0.52 18.19 -3.41
N VAL A 461 -0.03 18.21 -2.18
CA VAL A 461 -0.73 18.78 -1.03
C VAL A 461 0.04 19.96 -0.43
N PRO A 462 -0.62 20.88 0.29
CA PRO A 462 0.04 22.02 0.92
C PRO A 462 0.91 21.57 2.11
N PHE A 463 1.97 22.32 2.38
CA PHE A 463 2.72 22.26 3.62
C PHE A 463 3.06 23.68 4.07
N ILE A 464 2.48 24.13 5.19
CA ILE A 464 2.57 25.52 5.67
C ILE A 464 3.11 25.53 7.09
N ALA A 465 4.11 26.36 7.37
CA ALA A 465 4.70 26.53 8.69
C ALA A 465 4.15 27.80 9.38
N VAL A 466 3.41 27.63 10.48
CA VAL A 466 2.69 28.71 11.18
C VAL A 466 3.30 28.97 12.56
N GLY A 467 3.52 30.21 12.92
CA GLY A 467 4.07 30.60 14.22
C GLY A 467 5.59 30.40 14.36
N PHE A 468 6.30 30.21 13.25
CA PHE A 468 7.76 30.11 13.23
C PHE A 468 8.42 31.49 13.22
N PRO A 469 9.69 31.58 13.65
CA PRO A 469 10.43 32.86 13.66
C PRO A 469 10.46 33.52 12.27
N GLU A 470 10.53 34.84 12.25
CA GLU A 470 10.71 35.59 11.02
C GLU A 470 12.00 35.15 10.30
N GLY A 471 11.90 34.99 8.97
CA GLY A 471 13.01 34.51 8.14
C GLY A 471 13.12 32.98 8.04
N THR A 472 12.25 32.22 8.74
CA THR A 472 12.13 30.75 8.50
C THR A 472 11.77 30.50 7.04
N LYS A 473 12.47 29.52 6.42
CA LYS A 473 12.22 29.10 5.06
C LYS A 473 11.89 27.61 5.03
N LEU A 474 11.09 27.22 4.06
CA LEU A 474 10.85 25.82 3.70
C LEU A 474 11.52 25.53 2.36
N MET A 475 11.95 24.30 2.17
CA MET A 475 12.42 23.82 0.88
C MET A 475 11.39 24.16 -0.21
N PRO A 476 11.80 24.77 -1.33
CA PRO A 476 10.87 25.25 -2.34
C PRO A 476 10.15 24.12 -3.10
N GLU A 477 10.80 22.97 -3.28
CA GLU A 477 10.29 21.84 -4.06
C GLU A 477 10.82 20.48 -3.57
N GLY A 478 10.16 19.40 -3.97
CA GLY A 478 10.62 18.02 -3.79
C GLY A 478 10.43 17.46 -2.39
N GLY A 479 9.63 18.10 -1.55
CA GLY A 479 9.16 17.52 -0.29
C GLY A 479 8.08 16.46 -0.53
N ARG A 480 7.93 15.56 0.44
CA ARG A 480 6.92 14.48 0.43
C ARG A 480 6.43 14.19 1.84
N LEU A 481 5.38 13.40 1.97
CA LEU A 481 4.78 13.09 3.30
C LEU A 481 5.79 12.47 4.28
N ALA A 482 6.74 11.70 3.80
CA ALA A 482 7.82 11.10 4.59
C ALA A 482 8.78 12.13 5.25
N ASP A 483 8.78 13.39 4.79
CA ASP A 483 9.62 14.46 5.30
C ASP A 483 9.00 15.20 6.50
N ILE A 484 7.72 14.93 6.79
CA ILE A 484 6.97 15.62 7.87
C ILE A 484 7.54 15.29 9.25
N ALA A 485 7.73 14.00 9.59
CA ALA A 485 8.29 13.65 10.90
C ALA A 485 9.70 14.21 11.11
N PRO A 486 10.66 14.09 10.17
CA PRO A 486 11.95 14.76 10.25
C PRO A 486 11.84 16.28 10.46
N THR A 487 10.92 16.94 9.77
CA THR A 487 10.65 18.37 9.91
C THR A 487 10.11 18.73 11.30
N MET A 488 9.20 17.92 11.83
CA MET A 488 8.68 18.09 13.18
C MET A 488 9.75 17.87 14.24
N LEU A 489 10.63 16.87 14.08
CA LEU A 489 11.76 16.65 15.00
C LEU A 489 12.73 17.83 14.98
N ALA A 490 13.07 18.36 13.81
CA ALA A 490 13.89 19.57 13.68
C ALA A 490 13.24 20.78 14.38
N ALA A 491 11.92 20.96 14.23
CA ALA A 491 11.17 22.02 14.91
C ALA A 491 11.16 21.86 16.43
N LEU A 492 11.25 20.64 16.94
CA LEU A 492 11.34 20.31 18.37
C LEU A 492 12.79 20.36 18.89
N GLY A 493 13.78 20.55 18.02
CA GLY A 493 15.21 20.53 18.39
C GLY A 493 15.70 19.13 18.75
N LEU A 494 15.07 18.07 18.23
CA LEU A 494 15.43 16.68 18.47
C LEU A 494 16.24 16.11 17.29
N PRO A 495 17.21 15.22 17.55
CA PRO A 495 17.93 14.52 16.49
C PRO A 495 16.98 13.57 15.75
N GLN A 496 17.24 13.38 14.47
CA GLN A 496 16.51 12.43 13.63
C GLN A 496 17.06 11.01 13.84
N PRO A 497 16.23 10.00 14.12
CA PRO A 497 16.67 8.60 14.18
C PRO A 497 17.07 8.08 12.79
N THR A 498 18.00 7.14 12.76
CA THR A 498 18.58 6.61 11.52
C THR A 498 17.57 5.88 10.63
N GLU A 499 16.51 5.36 11.21
CA GLU A 499 15.42 4.69 10.48
C GLU A 499 14.57 5.66 9.67
N MET A 500 14.53 6.94 10.04
CA MET A 500 13.87 7.96 9.25
C MET A 500 14.79 8.41 8.11
N THR A 501 14.43 8.07 6.88
CA THR A 501 15.18 8.44 5.66
C THR A 501 14.67 9.70 4.98
N GLY A 502 13.55 10.25 5.45
CA GLY A 502 13.06 11.57 5.07
C GLY A 502 14.04 12.67 5.51
N ARG A 503 13.82 13.87 5.05
CA ARG A 503 14.66 15.04 5.38
C ARG A 503 13.83 16.18 5.94
N SER A 504 14.40 16.98 6.84
CA SER A 504 13.73 18.20 7.29
C SER A 504 13.52 19.14 6.10
N MET A 505 12.30 19.67 5.98
CA MET A 505 11.96 20.73 5.02
C MET A 505 12.24 22.14 5.55
N LEU A 506 12.59 22.31 6.84
CA LEU A 506 13.05 23.58 7.40
C LEU A 506 14.50 23.85 6.98
N GLU A 507 14.74 25.04 6.42
CA GLU A 507 16.07 25.57 6.06
C GLU A 507 16.63 26.48 7.15
#